data_15a2da7ddc1a50a8ce3272dfe614255e
#
_entry.id   15a2da7ddc1a50a8ce3272dfe614255e
#
_cell.length_a   1.000
_cell.length_b   1.000
_cell.length_c   1.000
_cell.angle_alpha   90.00
_cell.angle_beta   90.00
_cell.angle_gamma   90.00
#
_symmetry.space_group_name_H-M   'P 1'
#
loop_
_entity.id
_entity.type
_entity.pdbx_description
1 polymer ?
#
loop_
_entity_poly.entity_id
_entity_poly.type
_entity_poly.pdbx_seq_one_letter_code
_entity_poly.pdbx_strand_id
1 'polypeptide(L)'
;MKVPLLDLTLQYAGIQKEILKAIEEVCAKQSFILGASVQELEQTLGRFIGTDHAVGVASGSDALLLSLMELGIGPGDQVVTVPFTFFATTGVISRIHATPVFVDICPETFNLDPTQLKDTLTPTTKAILPVHLFGQCAEMEAISEVADAYGVPVIEDACQAIGAERNGKKAGVLGRTGCFSFFPSKNLGGFGDGGLITTSDAQVAERLRLMRVHGSRSEYHHHLIGMNSR
;
A
#
# COMPACT_ATOMS: atom_id res chain seq x y z
N MET A 1 11.60 -36.16 -2.65
CA MET A 1 11.08 -35.26 -1.60
C MET A 1 10.51 -34.02 -2.32
N LYS A 2 9.23 -33.66 -2.09
CA LYS A 2 8.69 -32.41 -2.60
C LYS A 2 8.97 -31.30 -1.58
N VAL A 3 9.72 -30.30 -1.95
CA VAL A 3 9.94 -29.09 -1.15
C VAL A 3 8.93 -28.05 -1.60
N PRO A 4 7.97 -27.62 -0.77
CA PRO A 4 7.01 -26.57 -1.12
C PRO A 4 7.72 -25.22 -1.26
N LEU A 5 7.22 -24.35 -2.13
CA LEU A 5 7.72 -22.98 -2.28
C LEU A 5 7.46 -22.16 -1.02
N LEU A 6 6.37 -22.46 -0.32
CA LEU A 6 5.95 -21.81 0.93
C LEU A 6 5.34 -22.86 1.85
N ASP A 7 5.70 -22.81 3.13
CA ASP A 7 5.08 -23.59 4.20
C ASP A 7 4.95 -22.74 5.47
N LEU A 8 3.74 -22.39 5.83
CA LEU A 8 3.42 -21.57 7.01
C LEU A 8 3.04 -22.44 8.24
N THR A 9 3.09 -23.77 8.13
CA THR A 9 2.61 -24.67 9.22
C THR A 9 3.39 -24.50 10.52
N LEU A 10 4.71 -24.36 10.46
CA LEU A 10 5.55 -24.17 11.63
C LEU A 10 5.31 -22.81 12.30
N GLN A 11 5.17 -21.75 11.51
CA GLN A 11 4.82 -20.43 12.02
C GLN A 11 3.45 -20.46 12.71
N TYR A 12 2.45 -21.04 12.05
CA TYR A 12 1.11 -21.16 12.60
C TYR A 12 1.09 -21.95 13.90
N ALA A 13 1.79 -23.08 13.97
CA ALA A 13 1.85 -23.89 15.19
C ALA A 13 2.33 -23.09 16.41
N GLY A 14 3.24 -22.12 16.22
CA GLY A 14 3.74 -21.27 17.29
C GLY A 14 2.74 -20.23 17.80
N ILE A 15 1.84 -19.75 16.96
CA ILE A 15 0.90 -18.63 17.27
C ILE A 15 -0.56 -19.06 17.28
N GLN A 16 -0.87 -20.32 16.99
CA GLN A 16 -2.23 -20.83 16.81
C GLN A 16 -3.18 -20.46 17.94
N LYS A 17 -2.76 -20.64 19.21
CA LYS A 17 -3.62 -20.37 20.36
C LYS A 17 -4.01 -18.90 20.46
N GLU A 18 -3.07 -18.00 20.18
CA GLU A 18 -3.30 -16.56 20.23
C GLU A 18 -4.24 -16.13 19.11
N ILE A 19 -4.02 -16.65 17.91
CA ILE A 19 -4.87 -16.37 16.74
C ILE A 19 -6.31 -16.85 16.97
N LEU A 20 -6.50 -18.11 17.42
CA LEU A 20 -7.83 -18.64 17.66
C LEU A 20 -8.56 -17.84 18.74
N LYS A 21 -7.87 -17.43 19.80
CA LYS A 21 -8.44 -16.56 20.83
C LYS A 21 -8.87 -15.21 20.27
N ALA A 22 -8.04 -14.56 19.45
CA ALA A 22 -8.37 -13.28 18.84
C ALA A 22 -9.59 -13.39 17.91
N ILE A 23 -9.70 -14.47 17.12
CA ILE A 23 -10.87 -14.73 16.28
C ILE A 23 -12.14 -14.92 17.14
N GLU A 24 -12.02 -15.70 18.21
CA GLU A 24 -13.14 -15.97 19.13
C GLU A 24 -13.64 -14.68 19.80
N GLU A 25 -12.75 -13.80 20.21
CA GLU A 25 -13.08 -12.51 20.79
C GLU A 25 -13.85 -11.60 19.80
N VAL A 26 -13.43 -11.55 18.53
CA VAL A 26 -14.14 -10.80 17.48
C VAL A 26 -15.52 -11.39 17.23
N CYS A 27 -15.63 -12.72 17.14
CA CYS A 27 -16.89 -13.43 16.96
C CYS A 27 -17.84 -13.19 18.13
N ALA A 28 -17.35 -13.27 19.37
CA ALA A 28 -18.17 -13.04 20.56
C ALA A 28 -18.75 -11.61 20.62
N LYS A 29 -17.98 -10.62 20.14
CA LYS A 29 -18.39 -9.22 20.09
C LYS A 29 -19.24 -8.87 18.86
N GLN A 30 -19.32 -9.76 17.85
CA GLN A 30 -19.99 -9.54 16.56
C GLN A 30 -19.50 -8.27 15.83
N SER A 31 -18.24 -7.84 16.09
CA SER A 31 -17.67 -6.59 15.58
C SER A 31 -16.75 -6.86 14.38
N PHE A 32 -17.34 -7.36 13.29
CA PHE A 32 -16.61 -7.87 12.13
C PHE A 32 -16.10 -6.78 11.19
N ILE A 33 -16.77 -5.62 11.14
CA ILE A 33 -16.44 -4.55 10.18
C ILE A 33 -15.99 -3.31 10.95
N LEU A 34 -14.74 -2.87 10.67
CA LEU A 34 -14.12 -1.68 11.24
C LEU A 34 -14.24 -1.60 12.79
N GLY A 35 -14.17 -2.75 13.44
CA GLY A 35 -14.24 -2.87 14.89
C GLY A 35 -12.95 -2.41 15.59
N ALA A 36 -12.94 -2.55 16.92
CA ALA A 36 -11.82 -2.15 17.76
C ALA A 36 -10.48 -2.79 17.34
N SER A 37 -10.50 -4.05 16.88
CA SER A 37 -9.28 -4.73 16.41
C SER A 37 -8.66 -4.08 15.18
N VAL A 38 -9.49 -3.52 14.26
CA VAL A 38 -8.97 -2.75 13.11
C VAL A 38 -8.35 -1.44 13.58
N GLN A 39 -8.99 -0.75 14.52
CA GLN A 39 -8.46 0.51 15.07
C GLN A 39 -7.13 0.28 15.81
N GLU A 40 -7.03 -0.81 16.58
CA GLU A 40 -5.81 -1.20 17.28
C GLU A 40 -4.68 -1.55 16.30
N LEU A 41 -5.00 -2.27 15.22
CA LEU A 41 -4.05 -2.57 14.14
C LEU A 41 -3.52 -1.28 13.50
N GLU A 42 -4.42 -0.36 13.11
CA GLU A 42 -4.07 0.93 12.51
C GLU A 42 -3.14 1.74 13.41
N GLN A 43 -3.47 1.84 14.70
CA GLN A 43 -2.66 2.57 15.68
C GLN A 43 -1.30 1.90 15.91
N THR A 44 -1.27 0.57 16.02
CA THR A 44 -0.05 -0.18 16.31
C THR A 44 0.90 -0.13 15.14
N LEU A 45 0.40 -0.36 13.93
CA LEU A 45 1.21 -0.27 12.72
C LEU A 45 1.62 1.16 12.39
N GLY A 46 0.75 2.15 12.64
CA GLY A 46 1.14 3.55 12.51
C GLY A 46 2.35 3.89 13.38
N ARG A 47 2.34 3.49 14.66
CA ARG A 47 3.49 3.66 15.56
C ARG A 47 4.72 2.88 15.12
N PHE A 48 4.54 1.63 14.67
CA PHE A 48 5.65 0.79 14.20
C PHE A 48 6.32 1.36 12.96
N ILE A 49 5.54 1.85 12.00
CA ILE A 49 6.03 2.43 10.74
C ILE A 49 6.57 3.85 10.97
N GLY A 50 6.04 4.57 11.97
CA GLY A 50 6.41 5.96 12.27
C GLY A 50 5.60 6.97 11.46
N THR A 51 4.31 6.71 11.26
CA THR A 51 3.37 7.58 10.56
C THR A 51 2.26 8.06 11.50
N ASP A 52 1.71 9.25 11.23
CA ASP A 52 0.59 9.79 12.01
C ASP A 52 -0.74 9.09 11.71
N HIS A 53 -0.90 8.59 10.49
CA HIS A 53 -2.13 7.96 10.03
C HIS A 53 -1.88 6.64 9.31
N ALA A 54 -2.65 5.64 9.71
CA ALA A 54 -2.76 4.36 9.03
C ALA A 54 -4.24 4.05 8.79
N VAL A 55 -4.55 3.46 7.64
CA VAL A 55 -5.92 3.14 7.21
C VAL A 55 -5.94 1.69 6.72
N GLY A 56 -6.60 0.81 7.48
CA GLY A 56 -6.78 -0.59 7.10
C GLY A 56 -7.71 -0.71 5.89
N VAL A 57 -7.37 -1.58 4.97
CA VAL A 57 -8.10 -1.85 3.72
C VAL A 57 -8.12 -3.36 3.43
N ALA A 58 -8.96 -3.79 2.48
CA ALA A 58 -9.19 -5.21 2.24
C ALA A 58 -8.02 -5.95 1.58
N SER A 59 -7.08 -5.26 0.94
CA SER A 59 -5.90 -5.86 0.32
C SER A 59 -4.82 -4.83 -0.01
N GLY A 60 -3.59 -5.28 -0.29
CA GLY A 60 -2.56 -4.41 -0.85
C GLY A 60 -2.93 -3.83 -2.21
N SER A 61 -3.66 -4.58 -3.03
CA SER A 61 -4.17 -4.07 -4.31
C SER A 61 -5.17 -2.93 -4.11
N ASP A 62 -6.03 -3.03 -3.11
CA ASP A 62 -6.94 -1.95 -2.75
C ASP A 62 -6.20 -0.74 -2.16
N ALA A 63 -5.12 -0.98 -1.41
CA ALA A 63 -4.27 0.10 -0.90
C ALA A 63 -3.69 0.94 -2.04
N LEU A 64 -3.12 0.31 -3.05
CA LEU A 64 -2.59 0.96 -4.25
C LEU A 64 -3.71 1.68 -5.03
N LEU A 65 -4.82 0.99 -5.27
CA LEU A 65 -5.96 1.55 -6.00
C LEU A 65 -6.53 2.79 -5.33
N LEU A 66 -6.80 2.73 -4.03
CA LEU A 66 -7.34 3.85 -3.26
C LEU A 66 -6.37 5.04 -3.21
N SER A 67 -5.06 4.79 -3.12
CA SER A 67 -4.04 5.84 -3.15
C SER A 67 -4.01 6.57 -4.50
N LEU A 68 -4.17 5.85 -5.61
CA LEU A 68 -4.29 6.47 -6.94
C LEU A 68 -5.63 7.22 -7.11
N MET A 69 -6.74 6.65 -6.65
CA MET A 69 -8.06 7.29 -6.68
C MET A 69 -8.10 8.56 -5.81
N GLU A 70 -7.39 8.59 -4.68
CA GLU A 70 -7.29 9.77 -3.80
C GLU A 70 -6.68 10.96 -4.54
N LEU A 71 -5.72 10.71 -5.42
CA LEU A 71 -5.12 11.72 -6.30
C LEU A 71 -6.02 12.14 -7.47
N GLY A 72 -7.15 11.48 -7.66
CA GLY A 72 -8.06 11.75 -8.78
C GLY A 72 -7.53 11.28 -10.14
N ILE A 73 -6.59 10.34 -10.14
CA ILE A 73 -5.97 9.79 -11.36
C ILE A 73 -6.99 8.97 -12.15
N GLY A 74 -7.03 9.15 -13.47
CA GLY A 74 -7.99 8.51 -14.35
C GLY A 74 -7.59 8.51 -15.83
N PRO A 75 -8.58 8.44 -16.76
CA PRO A 75 -8.33 8.40 -18.19
C PRO A 75 -7.52 9.60 -18.70
N GLY A 76 -6.46 9.33 -19.46
CA GLY A 76 -5.54 10.33 -19.98
C GLY A 76 -4.33 10.64 -19.10
N ASP A 77 -4.36 10.20 -17.83
CA ASP A 77 -3.24 10.35 -16.92
C ASP A 77 -2.25 9.20 -17.06
N GLN A 78 -1.00 9.46 -16.67
CA GLN A 78 0.08 8.48 -16.64
C GLN A 78 0.57 8.28 -15.20
N VAL A 79 0.91 7.03 -14.87
CA VAL A 79 1.60 6.67 -13.62
C VAL A 79 2.90 5.94 -13.98
N VAL A 80 4.02 6.50 -13.54
CA VAL A 80 5.34 5.90 -13.76
C VAL A 80 5.60 4.82 -12.73
N THR A 81 5.99 3.63 -13.16
CA THR A 81 6.31 2.49 -12.31
C THR A 81 7.37 1.60 -12.98
N VAL A 82 7.61 0.40 -12.43
CA VAL A 82 8.55 -0.59 -12.96
C VAL A 82 7.83 -1.80 -13.56
N PRO A 83 8.38 -2.47 -14.59
CA PRO A 83 7.83 -3.72 -15.12
C PRO A 83 8.15 -4.93 -14.23
N PHE A 84 9.23 -4.86 -13.44
CA PHE A 84 9.66 -5.94 -12.55
C PHE A 84 9.02 -5.81 -11.17
N THR A 85 7.78 -6.27 -11.06
CA THR A 85 6.96 -6.20 -9.85
C THR A 85 5.87 -7.27 -9.88
N PHE A 86 5.08 -7.36 -8.81
CA PHE A 86 3.84 -8.11 -8.84
C PHE A 86 2.80 -7.40 -9.72
N PHE A 87 2.00 -8.16 -10.44
CA PHE A 87 1.02 -7.66 -11.42
C PHE A 87 0.09 -6.56 -10.89
N ALA A 88 -0.25 -6.60 -9.58
CA ALA A 88 -1.18 -5.62 -8.99
C ALA A 88 -0.70 -4.18 -9.15
N THR A 89 0.61 -3.89 -9.06
CA THR A 89 1.18 -2.54 -9.21
C THR A 89 0.72 -1.89 -10.53
N THR A 90 0.82 -2.62 -11.63
CA THR A 90 0.38 -2.15 -12.96
C THR A 90 -1.13 -2.30 -13.15
N GLY A 91 -1.69 -3.39 -12.63
CA GLY A 91 -3.12 -3.72 -12.77
C GLY A 91 -4.04 -2.65 -12.18
N VAL A 92 -3.69 -2.05 -11.05
CA VAL A 92 -4.50 -0.99 -10.43
C VAL A 92 -4.46 0.31 -11.24
N ILE A 93 -3.34 0.63 -11.90
CA ILE A 93 -3.23 1.78 -12.81
C ILE A 93 -4.18 1.60 -13.99
N SER A 94 -4.14 0.43 -14.62
CA SER A 94 -5.04 0.09 -15.73
C SER A 94 -6.52 0.07 -15.32
N ARG A 95 -6.81 -0.35 -14.08
CA ARG A 95 -8.18 -0.44 -13.54
C ARG A 95 -8.86 0.92 -13.42
N ILE A 96 -8.11 1.99 -13.18
CA ILE A 96 -8.61 3.37 -13.17
C ILE A 96 -8.51 4.04 -14.55
N HIS A 97 -8.23 3.27 -15.60
CA HIS A 97 -8.07 3.74 -16.97
C HIS A 97 -6.93 4.74 -17.17
N ALA A 98 -5.97 4.80 -16.26
CA ALA A 98 -4.71 5.51 -16.45
C ALA A 98 -3.71 4.63 -17.23
N THR A 99 -2.69 5.24 -17.77
CA THR A 99 -1.65 4.57 -18.56
C THR A 99 -0.43 4.29 -17.67
N PRO A 100 -0.03 3.02 -17.45
CA PRO A 100 1.23 2.73 -16.82
C PRO A 100 2.39 3.07 -17.78
N VAL A 101 3.37 3.81 -17.29
CA VAL A 101 4.62 4.10 -17.99
C VAL A 101 5.75 3.43 -17.24
N PHE A 102 6.55 2.66 -17.96
CA PHE A 102 7.60 1.86 -17.31
C PHE A 102 8.95 2.54 -17.40
N VAL A 103 9.65 2.52 -16.27
CA VAL A 103 11.07 2.79 -16.13
C VAL A 103 11.74 1.47 -15.80
N ASP A 104 12.91 1.20 -16.36
CA ASP A 104 13.63 -0.03 -16.05
C ASP A 104 14.15 -0.04 -14.61
N ILE A 105 14.58 -1.19 -14.17
CA ILE A 105 15.14 -1.39 -12.84
C ILE A 105 16.66 -1.23 -12.86
N CYS A 106 17.21 -0.83 -11.72
CA CYS A 106 18.64 -0.90 -11.45
C CYS A 106 19.03 -2.39 -11.28
N PRO A 107 19.99 -2.92 -12.08
CA PRO A 107 20.31 -4.34 -12.06
C PRO A 107 20.84 -4.84 -10.70
N GLU A 108 21.42 -3.96 -9.89
CA GLU A 108 21.97 -4.29 -8.58
C GLU A 108 20.89 -4.40 -7.50
N THR A 109 19.82 -3.59 -7.59
CA THR A 109 18.79 -3.47 -6.55
C THR A 109 17.46 -4.07 -6.95
N PHE A 110 17.21 -4.26 -8.24
CA PHE A 110 15.92 -4.64 -8.84
C PHE A 110 14.78 -3.63 -8.58
N ASN A 111 15.10 -2.47 -8.04
CA ASN A 111 14.16 -1.37 -7.83
C ASN A 111 14.26 -0.35 -8.96
N LEU A 112 13.28 0.55 -9.05
CA LEU A 112 13.21 1.62 -10.04
C LEU A 112 14.55 2.37 -10.16
N ASP A 113 15.06 2.49 -11.39
CA ASP A 113 16.24 3.31 -11.70
C ASP A 113 15.87 4.80 -11.75
N PRO A 114 16.25 5.61 -10.74
CA PRO A 114 15.86 7.01 -10.69
C PRO A 114 16.49 7.87 -11.78
N THR A 115 17.58 7.40 -12.39
CA THR A 115 18.29 8.16 -13.45
C THR A 115 17.44 8.30 -14.71
N GLN A 116 16.48 7.39 -14.94
CA GLN A 116 15.61 7.39 -16.10
C GLN A 116 14.32 8.22 -15.89
N LEU A 117 14.01 8.63 -14.65
CA LEU A 117 12.76 9.34 -14.35
C LEU A 117 12.61 10.64 -15.11
N LYS A 118 13.67 11.46 -15.12
CA LYS A 118 13.63 12.80 -15.72
C LYS A 118 13.21 12.79 -17.20
N ASP A 119 13.67 11.77 -17.93
CA ASP A 119 13.35 11.65 -19.36
C ASP A 119 12.00 10.97 -19.62
N THR A 120 11.44 10.35 -18.58
CA THR A 120 10.16 9.63 -18.66
C THR A 120 8.96 10.48 -18.26
N LEU A 121 9.16 11.47 -17.38
CA LEU A 121 8.06 12.32 -16.88
C LEU A 121 7.52 13.25 -17.97
N THR A 122 6.20 13.34 -18.07
CA THR A 122 5.48 14.20 -19.00
C THR A 122 4.44 15.05 -18.25
N PRO A 123 3.83 16.06 -18.86
CA PRO A 123 2.74 16.83 -18.24
C PRO A 123 1.51 16.00 -17.84
N THR A 124 1.34 14.81 -18.42
CA THR A 124 0.28 13.87 -18.08
C THR A 124 0.65 12.90 -16.98
N THR A 125 1.90 12.88 -16.52
CA THR A 125 2.33 12.07 -15.36
C THR A 125 1.75 12.65 -14.08
N LYS A 126 0.97 11.83 -13.34
CA LYS A 126 0.26 12.24 -12.12
C LYS A 126 0.76 11.57 -10.85
N ALA A 127 1.52 10.49 -10.97
CA ALA A 127 2.20 9.85 -9.84
C ALA A 127 3.42 9.05 -10.31
N ILE A 128 4.37 8.87 -9.38
CA ILE A 128 5.42 7.87 -9.47
C ILE A 128 5.10 6.80 -8.43
N LEU A 129 5.12 5.53 -8.85
CA LEU A 129 4.81 4.37 -8.02
C LEU A 129 6.02 3.43 -7.97
N PRO A 130 7.06 3.75 -7.18
CA PRO A 130 8.18 2.85 -6.95
C PRO A 130 7.73 1.66 -6.10
N VAL A 131 8.38 0.52 -6.31
CA VAL A 131 8.16 -0.72 -5.57
C VAL A 131 9.36 -0.98 -4.66
N HIS A 132 9.11 -1.31 -3.41
CA HIS A 132 10.13 -1.76 -2.46
C HIS A 132 10.24 -3.28 -2.53
N LEU A 133 10.85 -3.76 -3.63
CA LEU A 133 10.79 -5.17 -3.98
C LEU A 133 11.59 -6.03 -3.00
N PHE A 134 11.01 -7.16 -2.61
CA PHE A 134 11.59 -8.16 -1.68
C PHE A 134 12.05 -7.58 -0.33
N GLY A 135 11.50 -6.45 0.08
CA GLY A 135 11.84 -5.81 1.35
C GLY A 135 13.01 -4.83 1.28
N GLN A 136 13.48 -4.48 0.09
CA GLN A 136 14.50 -3.45 -0.11
C GLN A 136 13.85 -2.15 -0.58
N CYS A 137 14.04 -1.06 0.17
CA CYS A 137 13.56 0.26 -0.23
C CYS A 137 14.20 0.71 -1.56
N ALA A 138 13.38 1.26 -2.46
CA ALA A 138 13.88 1.98 -3.63
C ALA A 138 14.70 3.21 -3.21
N GLU A 139 15.42 3.81 -4.13
CA GLU A 139 16.25 5.02 -3.88
C GLU A 139 15.38 6.27 -3.75
N MET A 140 14.61 6.31 -2.67
CA MET A 140 13.54 7.30 -2.47
C MET A 140 14.02 8.73 -2.46
N GLU A 141 15.25 9.00 -2.01
CA GLU A 141 15.83 10.35 -2.03
C GLU A 141 15.97 10.86 -3.47
N ALA A 142 16.57 10.04 -4.35
CA ALA A 142 16.72 10.39 -5.75
C ALA A 142 15.39 10.46 -6.50
N ILE A 143 14.45 9.54 -6.17
CA ILE A 143 13.09 9.56 -6.72
C ILE A 143 12.35 10.83 -6.29
N SER A 144 12.42 11.19 -5.00
CA SER A 144 11.73 12.37 -4.45
C SER A 144 12.31 13.66 -5.01
N GLU A 145 13.62 13.76 -5.19
CA GLU A 145 14.24 14.95 -5.82
C GLU A 145 13.67 15.23 -7.21
N VAL A 146 13.54 14.19 -8.04
CA VAL A 146 12.94 14.33 -9.36
C VAL A 146 11.43 14.60 -9.25
N ALA A 147 10.73 13.86 -8.40
CA ALA A 147 9.29 14.03 -8.20
C ALA A 147 8.92 15.46 -7.78
N ASP A 148 9.65 16.03 -6.81
CA ASP A 148 9.44 17.38 -6.30
C ASP A 148 9.71 18.44 -7.37
N ALA A 149 10.75 18.26 -8.19
CA ALA A 149 11.07 19.18 -9.28
C ALA A 149 9.97 19.25 -10.34
N TYR A 150 9.20 18.18 -10.53
CA TYR A 150 8.09 18.11 -11.46
C TYR A 150 6.70 18.26 -10.80
N GLY A 151 6.65 18.37 -9.46
CA GLY A 151 5.39 18.47 -8.71
C GLY A 151 4.54 17.21 -8.78
N VAL A 152 5.16 16.03 -8.90
CA VAL A 152 4.49 14.73 -9.04
C VAL A 152 4.58 13.97 -7.73
N PRO A 153 3.44 13.55 -7.12
CA PRO A 153 3.46 12.79 -5.88
C PRO A 153 4.03 11.37 -6.07
N VAL A 154 4.64 10.86 -4.98
CA VAL A 154 5.16 9.49 -4.92
C VAL A 154 4.25 8.63 -4.03
N ILE A 155 3.83 7.47 -4.54
CA ILE A 155 3.10 6.43 -3.81
C ILE A 155 4.04 5.25 -3.66
N GLU A 156 4.28 4.78 -2.44
CA GLU A 156 5.14 3.62 -2.20
C GLU A 156 4.34 2.31 -2.33
N ASP A 157 4.73 1.42 -3.25
CA ASP A 157 4.32 0.02 -3.18
C ASP A 157 5.26 -0.72 -2.21
N ALA A 158 4.87 -0.71 -0.94
CA ALA A 158 5.58 -1.37 0.16
C ALA A 158 4.96 -2.74 0.52
N CYS A 159 4.20 -3.36 -0.40
CA CYS A 159 3.49 -4.62 -0.17
C CYS A 159 4.40 -5.82 0.16
N GLN A 160 5.70 -5.67 0.05
CA GLN A 160 6.71 -6.67 0.44
C GLN A 160 7.73 -6.13 1.43
N ALA A 161 7.51 -4.93 2.01
CA ALA A 161 8.58 -4.18 2.66
C ALA A 161 8.21 -3.63 4.05
N ILE A 162 7.22 -4.23 4.73
CA ILE A 162 6.92 -3.80 6.11
C ILE A 162 8.15 -4.01 7.00
N GLY A 163 8.57 -2.94 7.68
CA GLY A 163 9.77 -2.94 8.51
C GLY A 163 11.08 -2.68 7.77
N ALA A 164 11.08 -2.66 6.43
CA ALA A 164 12.23 -2.19 5.67
C ALA A 164 12.52 -0.71 5.98
N GLU A 165 13.79 -0.33 5.95
CA GLU A 165 14.24 0.98 6.39
C GLU A 165 15.30 1.54 5.43
N ARG A 166 15.24 2.85 5.17
CA ARG A 166 16.23 3.58 4.40
C ARG A 166 16.54 4.89 5.13
N ASN A 167 17.83 5.13 5.42
CA ASN A 167 18.31 6.32 6.12
C ASN A 167 17.53 6.66 7.39
N GLY A 168 17.20 5.65 8.22
CA GLY A 168 16.50 5.81 9.49
C GLY A 168 14.98 6.04 9.36
N LYS A 169 14.43 5.96 8.13
CA LYS A 169 12.99 6.05 7.88
C LYS A 169 12.48 4.73 7.30
N LYS A 170 11.34 4.26 7.79
CA LYS A 170 10.74 3.02 7.30
C LYS A 170 10.03 3.21 5.96
N ALA A 171 9.94 2.14 5.18
CA ALA A 171 9.01 2.07 4.05
C ALA A 171 7.60 2.41 4.53
N GLY A 172 6.88 3.21 3.74
CA GLY A 172 5.55 3.70 4.05
C GLY A 172 5.50 5.12 4.64
N VAL A 173 6.66 5.78 4.87
CA VAL A 173 6.73 7.20 5.26
C VAL A 173 7.66 8.01 4.38
N LEU A 174 8.09 7.45 3.27
CA LEU A 174 9.04 8.04 2.34
C LEU A 174 8.34 8.79 1.19
N GLY A 175 7.09 8.44 0.91
CA GLY A 175 6.24 9.08 -0.10
C GLY A 175 5.01 9.75 0.50
N ARG A 176 4.08 10.17 -0.36
CA ARG A 176 2.77 10.73 0.03
C ARG A 176 1.90 9.71 0.74
N THR A 177 1.86 8.48 0.21
CA THR A 177 1.21 7.31 0.83
C THR A 177 2.11 6.09 0.67
N GLY A 178 2.06 5.20 1.67
CA GLY A 178 2.68 3.88 1.60
C GLY A 178 1.62 2.78 1.61
N CYS A 179 1.74 1.80 0.74
CA CYS A 179 0.76 0.73 0.55
C CYS A 179 1.34 -0.61 0.98
N PHE A 180 0.65 -1.32 1.87
CA PHE A 180 1.07 -2.60 2.42
C PHE A 180 0.05 -3.69 2.14
N SER A 181 0.53 -4.93 2.06
CA SER A 181 -0.29 -6.14 1.90
C SER A 181 -0.08 -7.07 3.06
N PHE A 182 -1.18 -7.64 3.56
CA PHE A 182 -1.19 -8.70 4.57
C PHE A 182 -1.66 -10.04 3.99
N PHE A 183 -1.49 -10.23 2.67
CA PHE A 183 -1.71 -11.55 2.05
C PHE A 183 -0.91 -12.62 2.84
N PRO A 184 -1.43 -13.84 3.05
CA PRO A 184 -0.86 -14.80 3.99
C PRO A 184 0.64 -15.09 3.87
N SER A 185 1.20 -14.98 2.66
CA SER A 185 2.64 -15.20 2.42
C SER A 185 3.52 -13.95 2.61
N LYS A 186 2.95 -12.80 2.99
CA LYS A 186 3.72 -11.58 3.19
C LYS A 186 4.47 -11.61 4.53
N ASN A 187 5.45 -10.70 4.70
CA ASN A 187 6.25 -10.57 5.92
C ASN A 187 5.40 -10.46 7.19
N LEU A 188 4.28 -9.74 7.11
CA LEU A 188 3.21 -9.75 8.09
C LEU A 188 1.95 -10.27 7.39
N GLY A 189 1.74 -11.58 7.43
CA GLY A 189 0.61 -12.25 6.78
C GLY A 189 -0.60 -12.36 7.70
N GLY A 190 -1.78 -12.11 7.14
CA GLY A 190 -3.07 -12.33 7.79
C GLY A 190 -3.66 -13.72 7.53
N PHE A 191 -4.86 -13.97 8.03
CA PHE A 191 -5.66 -15.19 7.79
C PHE A 191 -6.65 -14.97 6.64
N GLY A 192 -6.16 -14.39 5.57
CA GLY A 192 -6.89 -14.00 4.37
C GLY A 192 -6.28 -12.73 3.80
N ASP A 193 -7.03 -12.03 2.96
CA ASP A 193 -6.59 -10.75 2.42
C ASP A 193 -6.65 -9.64 3.48
N GLY A 194 -5.78 -8.66 3.31
CA GLY A 194 -5.72 -7.46 4.11
C GLY A 194 -4.66 -6.50 3.56
N GLY A 195 -4.78 -5.25 3.91
CA GLY A 195 -3.81 -4.22 3.54
C GLY A 195 -3.87 -3.00 4.44
N LEU A 196 -2.94 -2.09 4.23
CA LEU A 196 -2.84 -0.84 4.97
C LEU A 196 -2.36 0.27 4.04
N ILE A 197 -2.88 1.47 4.24
CA ILE A 197 -2.34 2.69 3.64
C ILE A 197 -1.82 3.58 4.77
N THR A 198 -0.61 4.08 4.62
CA THR A 198 0.00 5.03 5.55
C THR A 198 0.16 6.41 4.92
N THR A 199 0.04 7.47 5.71
CA THR A 199 0.29 8.85 5.28
C THR A 199 0.50 9.75 6.50
N SER A 200 1.26 10.83 6.34
CA SER A 200 1.37 11.90 7.34
C SER A 200 0.32 13.00 7.17
N ASP A 201 -0.45 12.99 6.07
CA ASP A 201 -1.47 13.99 5.76
C ASP A 201 -2.84 13.57 6.30
N ALA A 202 -3.36 14.33 7.25
CA ALA A 202 -4.66 14.08 7.89
C ALA A 202 -5.83 14.14 6.89
N GLN A 203 -5.77 15.00 5.87
CA GLN A 203 -6.83 15.14 4.87
C GLN A 203 -6.85 13.95 3.93
N VAL A 204 -5.66 13.48 3.52
CA VAL A 204 -5.51 12.24 2.75
C VAL A 204 -6.07 11.06 3.54
N ALA A 205 -5.70 10.93 4.82
CA ALA A 205 -6.19 9.85 5.67
C ALA A 205 -7.71 9.88 5.83
N GLU A 206 -8.32 11.06 6.02
CA GLU A 206 -9.78 11.19 6.09
C GLU A 206 -10.44 10.76 4.78
N ARG A 207 -9.94 11.23 3.63
CA ARG A 207 -10.48 10.83 2.32
C ARG A 207 -10.37 9.32 2.10
N LEU A 208 -9.25 8.69 2.42
CA LEU A 208 -9.07 7.25 2.31
C LEU A 208 -10.05 6.47 3.20
N ARG A 209 -10.28 6.93 4.45
CA ARG A 209 -11.29 6.34 5.34
C ARG A 209 -12.70 6.41 4.77
N LEU A 210 -13.06 7.51 4.10
CA LEU A 210 -14.34 7.62 3.40
C LEU A 210 -14.39 6.68 2.20
N MET A 211 -13.33 6.67 1.38
CA MET A 211 -13.30 5.90 0.15
C MET A 211 -13.38 4.40 0.40
N ARG A 212 -12.80 3.86 1.48
CA ARG A 212 -12.88 2.42 1.83
C ARG A 212 -14.28 1.95 2.20
N VAL A 213 -15.22 2.89 2.47
CA VAL A 213 -16.62 2.64 2.81
C VAL A 213 -17.57 3.31 1.82
N HIS A 214 -17.27 3.20 0.53
CA HIS A 214 -18.10 3.74 -0.57
C HIS A 214 -18.25 5.27 -0.55
N GLY A 215 -17.34 6.01 0.09
CA GLY A 215 -17.41 7.47 0.20
C GLY A 215 -18.43 8.00 1.22
N SER A 216 -18.88 7.16 2.14
CA SER A 216 -19.90 7.53 3.14
C SER A 216 -19.29 8.08 4.42
N ARG A 217 -19.83 9.20 4.92
CA ARG A 217 -19.57 9.74 6.28
C ARG A 217 -20.59 9.24 7.31
N SER A 218 -21.80 8.99 6.88
CA SER A 218 -22.89 8.50 7.70
C SER A 218 -23.76 7.58 6.86
N GLU A 219 -24.65 6.83 7.50
CA GLU A 219 -25.54 5.92 6.79
C GLU A 219 -26.27 6.65 5.66
N TYR A 220 -26.17 6.08 4.45
CA TYR A 220 -26.83 6.53 3.21
C TYR A 220 -26.41 7.90 2.64
N HIS A 221 -25.39 8.57 3.18
CA HIS A 221 -24.87 9.82 2.64
C HIS A 221 -23.45 9.65 2.08
N HIS A 222 -23.35 9.56 0.75
CA HIS A 222 -22.09 9.38 0.02
C HIS A 222 -21.61 10.72 -0.53
N HIS A 223 -20.39 11.15 -0.14
CA HIS A 223 -19.81 12.44 -0.53
C HIS A 223 -18.84 12.32 -1.70
N LEU A 224 -18.35 11.12 -1.97
CA LEU A 224 -17.43 10.82 -3.06
C LEU A 224 -17.62 9.35 -3.50
N ILE A 225 -17.07 9.02 -4.65
CA ILE A 225 -17.07 7.62 -5.12
C ILE A 225 -15.93 6.88 -4.42
N GLY A 226 -16.28 5.82 -3.73
CA GLY A 226 -15.35 4.91 -3.09
C GLY A 226 -15.66 3.45 -3.44
N MET A 227 -15.13 2.53 -2.65
CA MET A 227 -15.32 1.10 -2.85
C MET A 227 -15.51 0.37 -1.53
N ASN A 228 -15.85 -0.90 -1.59
CA ASN A 228 -15.86 -1.78 -0.42
C ASN A 228 -14.45 -2.30 -0.18
N SER A 229 -13.75 -1.69 0.79
CA SER A 229 -12.38 -2.06 1.16
C SER A 229 -12.15 -1.95 2.67
N ARG A 230 -13.03 -2.59 3.42
CA ARG A 230 -13.02 -2.59 4.87
C ARG A 230 -12.75 -3.96 5.46
#